data_143fddcfe4b218299f892ba138ed8822
#
_entry.id   143fddcfe4b218299f892ba138ed8822
#
_cell.length_a   1.000
_cell.length_b   1.000
_cell.length_c   1.000
_cell.angle_alpha   90.00
_cell.angle_beta   90.00
_cell.angle_gamma   90.00
#
_symmetry.space_group_name_H-M   'P 1'
#
loop_
_entity.id
_entity.type
_entity.pdbx_description
1 polymer ?
#
loop_
_entity_poly.entity_id
_entity_poly.type
_entity_poly.pdbx_seq_one_letter_code
_entity_poly.pdbx_strand_id
1 'polypeptide(L)'
;MAMGCSLASLAGVRSDFAVDTISTQVGNFQLDSINLSSPLNYYLSRAWVRSTGKQRLWHDISTSKFNFDANAADEVVDSDMRFYIANETIDRIVVYRDSVAAIITHTEGEDLVFLNYCWIEHGRWVNGGQGMAASLEQAHETLLKQLPYHYANLPRIARIEAIPQSEDPFVEFLLNLTSSPEHFLLDMLESHRLVINGEFHRRKVSWDMLKRLIALPEFPDKVGHIFMELPSWCQPKMDSFMASDLLQKDTLLGIFREEQLNGWWDRGEFEFICQLWALNRRLPADKKVKVILADYQIPYSGLTEGNTREAEDRNTHMADVIERTLAASDDARGNLFLVGCGHAYKSNQAGFASAASGRPSEKTAAAQLADRLGASNVFTVFQHGLSGDNAGRNKRPLRGGIFDKAFEAVGNRPVGFALAGSPFGAEPFDGIYEIKYKVATGSFADNFDGYLFLHPVVGEPVAEPLTEIFTDAFVEEMKRRASVLGLENARGLWFGVSAPEMTKEHIVDVLTRE
;
A
#
# COMPACT_ATOMS: atom_id res chain seq x y z
N MET A 1 1.94 -18.09 -39.55
CA MET A 1 1.45 -19.33 -38.91
C MET A 1 1.43 -19.04 -37.43
N ALA A 2 0.27 -18.66 -36.94
CA ALA A 2 0.05 -18.44 -35.50
C ALA A 2 -0.05 -19.81 -34.83
N MET A 3 0.88 -20.13 -33.94
CA MET A 3 0.73 -21.29 -33.05
C MET A 3 -0.38 -20.95 -32.04
N GLY A 4 -1.58 -21.48 -32.31
CA GLY A 4 -2.63 -21.54 -31.32
C GLY A 4 -2.22 -22.51 -30.21
N CYS A 5 -1.72 -21.97 -29.11
CA CYS A 5 -1.58 -22.75 -27.88
C CYS A 5 -3.00 -23.03 -27.36
N SER A 6 -3.43 -24.26 -27.59
CA SER A 6 -4.78 -24.75 -27.38
C SER A 6 -5.13 -24.70 -25.89
N LEU A 7 -6.20 -23.98 -25.57
CA LEU A 7 -6.90 -24.00 -24.27
C LEU A 7 -7.38 -25.40 -23.82
N ALA A 8 -7.33 -26.39 -24.75
CA ALA A 8 -7.61 -27.79 -24.45
C ALA A 8 -6.65 -28.44 -23.44
N SER A 9 -5.47 -27.84 -23.18
CA SER A 9 -4.54 -28.36 -22.15
C SER A 9 -4.95 -28.05 -20.71
N LEU A 10 -5.82 -27.08 -20.51
CA LEU A 10 -6.29 -26.67 -19.16
C LEU A 10 -7.50 -27.48 -18.69
N ALA A 11 -8.38 -27.87 -19.60
CA ALA A 11 -9.53 -28.74 -19.29
C ALA A 11 -9.12 -30.17 -18.87
N GLY A 12 -7.89 -30.58 -19.21
CA GLY A 12 -7.37 -31.93 -18.88
C GLY A 12 -6.62 -32.02 -17.55
N VAL A 13 -6.33 -30.91 -16.87
CA VAL A 13 -5.41 -30.94 -15.70
C VAL A 13 -6.07 -30.55 -14.36
N ARG A 14 -7.22 -29.85 -14.34
CA ARG A 14 -7.91 -29.51 -13.07
C ARG A 14 -9.41 -29.41 -13.24
N SER A 15 -10.12 -30.39 -12.72
CA SER A 15 -11.61 -30.46 -12.61
C SER A 15 -12.21 -29.29 -11.79
N ASP A 16 -11.39 -28.50 -11.12
CA ASP A 16 -11.82 -27.44 -10.21
C ASP A 16 -12.05 -26.08 -10.90
N PHE A 17 -11.60 -25.90 -12.15
CA PHE A 17 -11.75 -24.65 -12.91
C PHE A 17 -12.75 -24.78 -14.05
N ALA A 18 -13.66 -23.82 -14.17
CA ALA A 18 -14.49 -23.58 -15.34
C ALA A 18 -14.09 -22.27 -15.99
N VAL A 19 -14.05 -22.22 -17.33
CA VAL A 19 -13.67 -21.02 -18.11
C VAL A 19 -14.71 -20.77 -19.19
N ASP A 20 -15.36 -19.61 -19.12
CA ASP A 20 -16.27 -19.12 -20.14
C ASP A 20 -15.63 -17.98 -20.92
N THR A 21 -15.59 -18.09 -22.25
CA THR A 21 -15.14 -17.01 -23.14
C THR A 21 -16.33 -16.16 -23.55
N ILE A 22 -16.30 -14.87 -23.24
CA ILE A 22 -17.40 -13.94 -23.48
C ILE A 22 -17.09 -13.06 -24.71
N SER A 23 -15.93 -12.40 -24.75
CA SER A 23 -15.45 -11.53 -25.84
C SER A 23 -16.48 -10.50 -26.29
N THR A 24 -17.12 -9.82 -25.33
CA THR A 24 -18.23 -8.92 -25.59
C THR A 24 -18.08 -7.64 -24.76
N GLN A 25 -18.33 -6.48 -25.39
CA GLN A 25 -18.33 -5.19 -24.69
C GLN A 25 -19.51 -5.09 -23.71
N VAL A 26 -19.26 -4.46 -22.58
CA VAL A 26 -20.26 -4.22 -21.52
C VAL A 26 -21.48 -3.47 -22.06
N GLY A 27 -21.29 -2.52 -22.97
CA GLY A 27 -22.39 -1.77 -23.60
C GLY A 27 -23.36 -2.60 -24.45
N ASN A 28 -22.99 -3.83 -24.80
CA ASN A 28 -23.89 -4.75 -25.53
C ASN A 28 -24.85 -5.53 -24.60
N PHE A 29 -24.70 -5.36 -23.28
CA PHE A 29 -25.60 -5.96 -22.30
C PHE A 29 -26.60 -4.93 -21.77
N GLN A 30 -27.75 -5.42 -21.32
CA GLN A 30 -28.73 -4.58 -20.63
C GLN A 30 -28.24 -4.29 -19.20
N LEU A 31 -28.00 -3.01 -18.90
CA LEU A 31 -27.55 -2.53 -17.59
C LEU A 31 -28.68 -1.75 -16.92
N ASP A 32 -29.55 -2.40 -16.17
CA ASP A 32 -30.76 -1.79 -15.59
C ASP A 32 -31.00 -2.07 -14.11
N SER A 33 -30.34 -3.09 -13.55
CA SER A 33 -30.63 -3.56 -12.21
C SER A 33 -29.47 -4.36 -11.59
N ILE A 34 -29.58 -4.60 -10.28
CA ILE A 34 -28.66 -5.49 -9.56
C ILE A 34 -29.13 -6.93 -9.69
N ASN A 35 -28.28 -7.77 -10.25
CA ASN A 35 -28.46 -9.20 -10.33
C ASN A 35 -27.15 -9.91 -9.92
N LEU A 36 -27.17 -10.67 -8.84
CA LEU A 36 -26.00 -11.30 -8.23
C LEU A 36 -26.06 -12.84 -8.35
N SER A 37 -26.78 -13.36 -9.33
CA SER A 37 -27.01 -14.79 -9.50
C SER A 37 -25.84 -15.55 -10.17
N SER A 38 -24.94 -14.84 -10.85
CA SER A 38 -23.76 -15.41 -11.50
C SER A 38 -22.60 -14.42 -11.51
N PRO A 39 -21.35 -14.85 -11.77
CA PRO A 39 -20.21 -13.92 -11.91
C PRO A 39 -20.42 -12.88 -13.00
N LEU A 40 -21.00 -13.25 -14.14
CA LEU A 40 -21.33 -12.31 -15.21
C LEU A 40 -22.33 -11.27 -14.75
N ASN A 41 -23.44 -11.72 -14.16
CA ASN A 41 -24.49 -10.83 -13.68
C ASN A 41 -24.00 -9.89 -12.57
N TYR A 42 -23.15 -10.39 -11.68
CA TYR A 42 -22.46 -9.55 -10.70
C TYR A 42 -21.65 -8.44 -11.41
N TYR A 43 -20.85 -8.80 -12.41
CA TYR A 43 -20.01 -7.82 -13.10
C TYR A 43 -20.85 -6.76 -13.85
N LEU A 44 -21.92 -7.17 -14.50
CA LEU A 44 -22.87 -6.25 -15.15
C LEU A 44 -23.56 -5.34 -14.12
N SER A 45 -23.92 -5.88 -12.96
CA SER A 45 -24.45 -5.09 -11.83
C SER A 45 -23.44 -4.04 -11.36
N ARG A 46 -22.16 -4.43 -11.25
CA ARG A 46 -21.07 -3.51 -10.91
C ARG A 46 -20.90 -2.41 -11.96
N ALA A 47 -20.94 -2.75 -13.24
CA ALA A 47 -20.89 -1.78 -14.33
C ALA A 47 -22.09 -0.81 -14.27
N TRP A 48 -23.30 -1.32 -13.99
CA TRP A 48 -24.49 -0.51 -13.80
C TRP A 48 -24.34 0.44 -12.61
N VAL A 49 -23.91 -0.04 -11.44
CA VAL A 49 -23.67 0.80 -10.24
C VAL A 49 -22.69 1.91 -10.56
N ARG A 50 -21.55 1.60 -11.21
CA ARG A 50 -20.58 2.62 -11.68
C ARG A 50 -21.22 3.65 -12.60
N SER A 51 -22.08 3.23 -13.52
CA SER A 51 -22.74 4.14 -14.49
C SER A 51 -23.80 5.04 -13.85
N THR A 52 -24.29 4.70 -12.66
CA THR A 52 -25.28 5.53 -11.93
C THR A 52 -24.63 6.57 -11.03
N GLY A 53 -23.38 6.39 -10.63
CA GLY A 53 -22.69 7.20 -9.62
C GLY A 53 -23.23 7.08 -8.20
N LYS A 54 -24.20 6.19 -7.97
CA LYS A 54 -24.89 6.06 -6.67
C LYS A 54 -24.06 5.26 -5.67
N GLN A 55 -23.34 5.94 -4.80
CA GLN A 55 -22.43 5.33 -3.82
C GLN A 55 -23.10 4.30 -2.92
N ARG A 56 -24.34 4.54 -2.48
CA ARG A 56 -25.10 3.59 -1.64
C ARG A 56 -25.28 2.20 -2.28
N LEU A 57 -25.33 2.12 -3.62
CA LEU A 57 -25.53 0.85 -4.32
C LEU A 57 -24.32 -0.08 -4.27
N TRP A 58 -23.14 0.45 -3.95
CA TRP A 58 -21.96 -0.38 -3.72
C TRP A 58 -22.14 -1.32 -2.55
N HIS A 59 -22.86 -0.91 -1.51
CA HIS A 59 -23.22 -1.78 -0.39
C HIS A 59 -24.00 -3.02 -0.85
N ASP A 60 -24.88 -2.87 -1.83
CA ASP A 60 -25.78 -3.94 -2.28
C ASP A 60 -25.06 -5.01 -3.10
N ILE A 61 -23.93 -4.69 -3.72
CA ILE A 61 -23.15 -5.60 -4.58
C ILE A 61 -21.82 -6.06 -3.98
N SER A 62 -21.46 -5.54 -2.83
CA SER A 62 -20.17 -5.85 -2.18
C SER A 62 -20.33 -6.86 -1.06
N THR A 63 -19.22 -7.47 -0.67
CA THR A 63 -19.19 -8.35 0.50
C THR A 63 -19.68 -7.59 1.73
N SER A 64 -20.35 -8.26 2.64
CA SER A 64 -20.84 -7.71 3.93
C SER A 64 -19.74 -7.05 4.79
N LYS A 65 -18.49 -7.22 4.39
CA LYS A 65 -17.28 -6.70 5.06
C LYS A 65 -16.84 -5.32 4.57
N PHE A 66 -17.40 -4.85 3.46
CA PHE A 66 -17.15 -3.50 3.01
C PHE A 66 -18.05 -2.53 3.77
N ASN A 67 -17.44 -1.73 4.62
CA ASN A 67 -18.13 -0.65 5.28
C ASN A 67 -18.20 0.54 4.31
N PHE A 68 -19.19 0.52 3.41
CA PHE A 68 -19.49 1.70 2.60
C PHE A 68 -20.23 2.69 3.47
N ASP A 69 -19.81 3.95 3.43
CA ASP A 69 -20.58 5.03 4.03
C ASP A 69 -21.92 5.13 3.29
N ALA A 70 -23.00 4.72 3.95
CA ALA A 70 -24.35 4.79 3.38
C ALA A 70 -24.80 6.23 3.09
N ASN A 71 -24.06 7.21 3.64
CA ASN A 71 -24.30 8.65 3.44
C ASN A 71 -23.30 9.29 2.47
N ALA A 72 -22.39 8.50 1.85
CA ALA A 72 -21.48 9.04 0.85
C ALA A 72 -22.25 9.72 -0.27
N ALA A 73 -21.79 10.90 -0.66
CA ALA A 73 -22.39 11.64 -1.76
C ALA A 73 -22.29 10.84 -3.08
N ASP A 74 -23.36 10.91 -3.88
CA ASP A 74 -23.36 10.30 -5.20
C ASP A 74 -22.29 10.98 -6.09
N GLU A 75 -21.57 10.19 -6.87
CA GLU A 75 -20.59 10.68 -7.84
C GLU A 75 -21.26 11.22 -9.10
N VAL A 76 -20.71 12.29 -9.66
CA VAL A 76 -21.13 12.79 -10.98
C VAL A 76 -20.48 11.91 -12.04
N VAL A 77 -21.28 11.10 -12.70
CA VAL A 77 -20.85 10.27 -13.83
C VAL A 77 -21.09 11.03 -15.13
N ASP A 78 -20.02 11.50 -15.75
CA ASP A 78 -20.06 12.20 -17.03
C ASP A 78 -20.20 11.25 -18.23
N SER A 79 -20.25 11.82 -19.44
CA SER A 79 -20.36 11.08 -20.69
C SER A 79 -19.15 10.18 -20.94
N ASP A 80 -17.95 10.63 -20.54
CA ASP A 80 -16.70 9.96 -20.82
C ASP A 80 -16.57 8.70 -19.95
N MET A 81 -16.95 8.81 -18.66
CA MET A 81 -17.01 7.65 -17.76
C MET A 81 -18.01 6.61 -18.25
N ARG A 82 -19.18 7.02 -18.70
CA ARG A 82 -20.19 6.11 -19.27
C ARG A 82 -19.71 5.44 -20.55
N PHE A 83 -19.05 6.21 -21.40
CA PHE A 83 -18.44 5.69 -22.64
C PHE A 83 -17.35 4.66 -22.30
N TYR A 84 -16.48 4.98 -21.34
CA TYR A 84 -15.44 4.06 -20.87
C TYR A 84 -16.02 2.73 -20.35
N ILE A 85 -17.04 2.80 -19.48
CA ILE A 85 -17.72 1.60 -18.96
C ILE A 85 -18.35 0.77 -20.07
N ALA A 86 -18.99 1.41 -21.05
CA ALA A 86 -19.67 0.72 -22.15
C ALA A 86 -18.68 0.03 -23.10
N ASN A 87 -17.50 0.58 -23.29
CA ASN A 87 -16.44 0.03 -24.17
C ASN A 87 -15.50 -0.97 -23.48
N GLU A 88 -15.63 -1.18 -22.18
CA GLU A 88 -14.93 -2.24 -21.49
C GLU A 88 -15.37 -3.60 -22.03
N THR A 89 -14.43 -4.40 -22.50
CA THR A 89 -14.68 -5.74 -23.06
C THR A 89 -14.51 -6.79 -21.97
N ILE A 90 -15.52 -7.62 -21.78
CA ILE A 90 -15.42 -8.83 -20.95
C ILE A 90 -14.81 -9.92 -21.81
N ASP A 91 -13.59 -10.33 -21.52
CA ASP A 91 -12.88 -11.38 -22.27
C ASP A 91 -13.32 -12.77 -21.83
N ARG A 92 -13.17 -13.04 -20.54
CA ARG A 92 -13.39 -14.37 -19.96
C ARG A 92 -13.85 -14.28 -18.53
N ILE A 93 -14.54 -15.34 -18.11
CA ILE A 93 -14.88 -15.60 -16.72
C ILE A 93 -14.20 -16.90 -16.32
N VAL A 94 -13.40 -16.88 -15.27
CA VAL A 94 -12.75 -18.06 -14.71
C VAL A 94 -13.34 -18.32 -13.34
N VAL A 95 -13.98 -19.49 -13.17
CA VAL A 95 -14.63 -19.89 -11.92
C VAL A 95 -13.84 -21.04 -11.29
N TYR A 96 -13.63 -20.98 -10.00
CA TYR A 96 -13.00 -22.02 -9.21
C TYR A 96 -13.97 -22.57 -8.17
N ARG A 97 -14.24 -23.89 -8.26
CA ARG A 97 -15.14 -24.64 -7.35
C ARG A 97 -16.48 -23.96 -7.12
N ASP A 98 -17.07 -23.41 -8.16
CA ASP A 98 -18.37 -22.73 -8.14
C ASP A 98 -18.57 -21.68 -7.02
N SER A 99 -17.48 -21.19 -6.43
CA SER A 99 -17.53 -20.33 -5.25
C SER A 99 -16.72 -19.04 -5.37
N VAL A 100 -15.67 -19.03 -6.18
CA VAL A 100 -14.80 -17.88 -6.43
C VAL A 100 -14.62 -17.73 -7.93
N ALA A 101 -14.70 -16.51 -8.43
CA ALA A 101 -14.49 -16.23 -9.84
C ALA A 101 -13.67 -14.96 -10.06
N ALA A 102 -13.09 -14.86 -11.25
CA ALA A 102 -12.56 -13.62 -11.78
C ALA A 102 -13.10 -13.35 -13.17
N ILE A 103 -13.53 -12.12 -13.41
CA ILE A 103 -13.93 -11.61 -14.70
C ILE A 103 -12.73 -10.84 -15.27
N ILE A 104 -12.20 -11.30 -16.39
CA ILE A 104 -11.09 -10.68 -17.09
C ILE A 104 -11.67 -9.67 -18.06
N THR A 105 -11.21 -8.42 -17.95
CA THR A 105 -11.67 -7.33 -18.81
C THR A 105 -10.50 -6.49 -19.31
N HIS A 106 -10.69 -5.83 -20.45
CA HIS A 106 -9.80 -4.81 -20.98
C HIS A 106 -10.60 -3.70 -21.65
N THR A 107 -9.98 -2.55 -21.82
CA THR A 107 -10.53 -1.44 -22.62
C THR A 107 -9.64 -1.24 -23.85
N GLU A 108 -10.24 -1.04 -25.02
CA GLU A 108 -9.50 -0.81 -26.27
C GLU A 108 -8.60 0.42 -26.12
N GLY A 109 -7.31 0.26 -26.46
CA GLY A 109 -6.30 1.31 -26.33
C GLY A 109 -5.58 1.33 -24.97
N GLU A 110 -5.91 0.43 -24.04
CA GLU A 110 -5.18 0.21 -22.79
C GLU A 110 -4.33 -1.06 -22.86
N ASP A 111 -3.08 -0.98 -22.41
CA ASP A 111 -2.15 -2.13 -22.40
C ASP A 111 -2.37 -3.07 -21.21
N LEU A 112 -3.33 -2.77 -20.33
CA LEU A 112 -3.59 -3.53 -19.10
C LEU A 112 -4.89 -4.31 -19.17
N VAL A 113 -4.84 -5.52 -18.62
CA VAL A 113 -5.99 -6.40 -18.43
C VAL A 113 -6.39 -6.37 -16.96
N PHE A 114 -7.67 -6.18 -16.68
CA PHE A 114 -8.18 -6.14 -15.31
C PHE A 114 -8.73 -7.50 -14.89
N LEU A 115 -8.47 -7.87 -13.63
CA LEU A 115 -8.94 -9.08 -12.97
C LEU A 115 -9.95 -8.68 -11.91
N ASN A 116 -11.24 -8.84 -12.18
CA ASN A 116 -12.32 -8.46 -11.28
C ASN A 116 -12.75 -9.69 -10.48
N TYR A 117 -12.33 -9.80 -9.22
CA TYR A 117 -12.65 -10.94 -8.37
C TYR A 117 -14.05 -10.84 -7.77
N CYS A 118 -14.71 -11.98 -7.65
CA CYS A 118 -15.95 -12.11 -6.91
C CYS A 118 -16.05 -13.50 -6.27
N TRP A 119 -16.88 -13.61 -5.25
CA TRP A 119 -17.18 -14.90 -4.57
C TRP A 119 -18.61 -14.93 -4.06
N ILE A 120 -19.04 -16.13 -3.63
CA ILE A 120 -20.38 -16.31 -3.11
C ILE A 120 -20.43 -15.98 -1.62
N GLU A 121 -21.35 -15.07 -1.23
CA GLU A 121 -21.80 -14.84 0.13
C GLU A 121 -23.33 -14.94 0.21
N HIS A 122 -23.83 -15.77 1.10
CA HIS A 122 -25.28 -15.99 1.26
C HIS A 122 -26.01 -16.32 -0.05
N GLY A 123 -25.37 -17.11 -0.93
CA GLY A 123 -25.91 -17.51 -2.23
C GLY A 123 -25.88 -16.44 -3.32
N ARG A 124 -25.20 -15.31 -3.11
CA ARG A 124 -25.05 -14.22 -4.07
C ARG A 124 -23.58 -13.97 -4.39
N TRP A 125 -23.28 -13.65 -5.65
CA TRP A 125 -21.96 -13.25 -6.08
C TRP A 125 -21.72 -11.79 -5.71
N VAL A 126 -20.66 -11.53 -4.96
CA VAL A 126 -20.35 -10.19 -4.43
C VAL A 126 -18.91 -9.79 -4.76
N ASN A 127 -18.65 -8.49 -4.69
CA ASN A 127 -17.34 -7.90 -5.01
C ASN A 127 -16.23 -8.44 -4.09
N GLY A 128 -15.22 -9.03 -4.70
CA GLY A 128 -14.02 -9.55 -4.04
C GLY A 128 -12.75 -8.74 -4.30
N GLY A 129 -12.85 -7.65 -5.03
CA GLY A 129 -11.72 -6.78 -5.36
C GLY A 129 -11.30 -6.82 -6.82
N GLN A 130 -10.18 -6.17 -7.12
CA GLN A 130 -9.65 -6.04 -8.48
C GLN A 130 -8.13 -6.22 -8.50
N GLY A 131 -7.61 -6.84 -9.54
CA GLY A 131 -6.19 -6.94 -9.88
C GLY A 131 -5.93 -6.50 -11.31
N MET A 132 -4.67 -6.49 -11.72
CA MET A 132 -4.24 -6.16 -13.08
C MET A 132 -3.17 -7.14 -13.56
N ALA A 133 -3.10 -7.32 -14.89
CA ALA A 133 -2.07 -8.09 -15.56
C ALA A 133 -1.66 -7.38 -16.86
N ALA A 134 -0.44 -7.59 -17.32
CA ALA A 134 0.07 -6.96 -18.54
C ALA A 134 -0.47 -7.63 -19.82
N SER A 135 -1.05 -8.81 -19.73
CA SER A 135 -1.63 -9.53 -20.85
C SER A 135 -2.67 -10.55 -20.41
N LEU A 136 -3.50 -11.02 -21.35
CA LEU A 136 -4.45 -12.12 -21.12
C LEU A 136 -3.76 -13.42 -20.68
N GLU A 137 -2.57 -13.69 -21.18
CA GLU A 137 -1.79 -14.87 -20.80
C GLU A 137 -1.31 -14.77 -19.35
N GLN A 138 -0.73 -13.64 -18.97
CA GLN A 138 -0.33 -13.38 -17.59
C GLN A 138 -1.52 -13.37 -16.64
N ALA A 139 -2.66 -12.79 -17.05
CA ALA A 139 -3.91 -12.82 -16.31
C ALA A 139 -4.29 -14.27 -15.97
N HIS A 140 -4.26 -15.15 -16.97
CA HIS A 140 -4.62 -16.55 -16.80
C HIS A 140 -3.70 -17.29 -15.84
N GLU A 141 -2.38 -17.15 -15.98
CA GLU A 141 -1.39 -17.72 -15.06
C GLU A 141 -1.59 -17.22 -13.61
N THR A 142 -1.90 -15.94 -13.46
CA THR A 142 -2.19 -15.33 -12.18
C THR A 142 -3.41 -15.95 -11.51
N LEU A 143 -4.50 -16.16 -12.27
CA LEU A 143 -5.75 -16.69 -11.75
C LEU A 143 -5.64 -18.15 -11.30
N LEU A 144 -4.81 -18.97 -11.95
CA LEU A 144 -4.56 -20.35 -11.52
C LEU A 144 -3.99 -20.44 -10.09
N LYS A 145 -3.33 -19.38 -9.62
CA LYS A 145 -2.78 -19.29 -8.26
C LYS A 145 -3.71 -18.56 -7.30
N GLN A 146 -4.36 -17.50 -7.77
CA GLN A 146 -5.14 -16.61 -6.91
C GLN A 146 -6.54 -17.15 -6.59
N LEU A 147 -7.24 -17.79 -7.53
CA LEU A 147 -8.58 -18.30 -7.23
C LEU A 147 -8.59 -19.41 -6.17
N PRO A 148 -7.68 -20.42 -6.21
CA PRO A 148 -7.55 -21.37 -5.11
C PRO A 148 -7.24 -20.71 -3.78
N TYR A 149 -6.43 -19.65 -3.81
CA TYR A 149 -6.08 -18.87 -2.63
C TYR A 149 -7.32 -18.15 -2.05
N HIS A 150 -8.08 -17.42 -2.86
CA HIS A 150 -9.31 -16.77 -2.41
C HIS A 150 -10.31 -17.81 -1.85
N TYR A 151 -10.47 -18.94 -2.52
CA TYR A 151 -11.31 -20.03 -2.06
C TYR A 151 -10.88 -20.56 -0.68
N ALA A 152 -9.59 -20.80 -0.47
CA ALA A 152 -9.07 -21.28 0.81
C ALA A 152 -9.27 -20.27 1.96
N ASN A 153 -9.46 -18.99 1.64
CA ASN A 153 -9.67 -17.92 2.62
C ASN A 153 -11.14 -17.57 2.88
N LEU A 154 -12.10 -18.10 2.08
CA LEU A 154 -13.53 -17.89 2.33
C LEU A 154 -13.97 -18.32 3.74
N PRO A 155 -13.63 -19.52 4.25
CA PRO A 155 -13.95 -19.89 5.62
C PRO A 155 -13.25 -19.05 6.69
N ARG A 156 -12.05 -18.57 6.40
CA ARG A 156 -11.28 -17.67 7.30
C ARG A 156 -11.95 -16.32 7.43
N ILE A 157 -12.49 -15.80 6.36
CA ILE A 157 -13.30 -14.58 6.34
C ILE A 157 -14.56 -14.76 7.21
N ALA A 158 -15.27 -15.88 7.04
CA ALA A 158 -16.43 -16.23 7.87
C ALA A 158 -16.07 -16.42 9.36
N ARG A 159 -14.88 -16.96 9.67
CA ARG A 159 -14.40 -17.10 11.06
C ARG A 159 -14.13 -15.75 11.74
N ILE A 160 -13.72 -14.74 10.98
CA ILE A 160 -13.54 -13.37 11.52
C ILE A 160 -14.88 -12.82 12.01
N GLU A 161 -15.99 -13.11 11.32
CA GLU A 161 -17.34 -12.71 11.74
C GLU A 161 -17.86 -13.48 12.97
N ALA A 162 -17.38 -14.72 13.17
CA ALA A 162 -17.84 -15.60 14.23
C ALA A 162 -17.08 -15.44 15.58
N ILE A 163 -16.02 -14.62 15.61
CA ILE A 163 -15.29 -14.36 16.88
C ILE A 163 -16.16 -13.46 17.74
N PRO A 164 -16.51 -13.87 18.97
CA PRO A 164 -17.22 -13.00 19.90
C PRO A 164 -16.44 -11.69 20.05
N GLN A 165 -17.10 -10.57 19.79
CA GLN A 165 -16.52 -9.25 20.01
C GLN A 165 -16.51 -8.99 21.53
N SER A 166 -15.43 -9.38 22.21
CA SER A 166 -15.18 -8.99 23.58
C SER A 166 -14.26 -7.79 23.56
N GLU A 167 -14.76 -6.65 23.97
CA GLU A 167 -13.98 -5.41 24.09
C GLU A 167 -13.27 -5.33 25.43
N ASP A 168 -13.79 -6.01 26.47
CA ASP A 168 -13.32 -5.92 27.85
C ASP A 168 -11.80 -6.13 28.02
N PRO A 169 -11.17 -7.20 27.45
CA PRO A 169 -9.73 -7.39 27.63
C PRO A 169 -8.90 -6.32 26.91
N PHE A 170 -9.38 -5.75 25.82
CA PHE A 170 -8.69 -4.69 25.09
C PHE A 170 -8.78 -3.37 25.86
N VAL A 171 -9.96 -3.04 26.35
CA VAL A 171 -10.20 -1.82 27.15
C VAL A 171 -9.39 -1.88 28.45
N GLU A 172 -9.44 -2.99 29.19
CA GLU A 172 -8.65 -3.19 30.41
C GLU A 172 -7.15 -3.01 30.15
N PHE A 173 -6.65 -3.60 29.07
CA PHE A 173 -5.25 -3.46 28.67
C PHE A 173 -4.90 -1.99 28.38
N LEU A 174 -5.72 -1.28 27.59
CA LEU A 174 -5.48 0.12 27.20
C LEU A 174 -5.52 1.08 28.38
N LEU A 175 -6.37 0.84 29.39
CA LEU A 175 -6.45 1.66 30.59
C LEU A 175 -5.15 1.63 31.41
N ASN A 176 -4.40 0.55 31.35
CA ASN A 176 -3.12 0.38 32.06
C ASN A 176 -1.91 0.96 31.31
N LEU A 177 -2.08 1.40 30.05
CA LEU A 177 -0.99 1.98 29.27
C LEU A 177 -0.81 3.46 29.59
N THR A 178 0.44 3.90 29.67
CA THR A 178 0.80 5.31 29.94
C THR A 178 1.69 5.92 28.87
N SER A 179 2.36 5.10 28.04
CA SER A 179 3.33 5.57 27.07
C SER A 179 2.66 6.18 25.85
N SER A 180 3.07 7.40 25.47
CA SER A 180 2.71 7.97 24.17
C SER A 180 3.42 7.22 23.04
N PRO A 181 2.95 7.33 21.78
CA PRO A 181 3.62 6.72 20.63
C PRO A 181 5.10 7.12 20.51
N GLU A 182 5.41 8.39 20.77
CA GLU A 182 6.76 8.93 20.68
C GLU A 182 7.69 8.34 21.75
N HIS A 183 7.26 8.30 23.00
CA HIS A 183 8.05 7.73 24.08
C HIS A 183 8.20 6.22 23.94
N PHE A 184 7.15 5.52 23.51
CA PHE A 184 7.25 4.10 23.20
C PHE A 184 8.33 3.81 22.15
N LEU A 185 8.36 4.59 21.06
CA LEU A 185 9.41 4.44 20.03
C LEU A 185 10.80 4.70 20.59
N LEU A 186 10.97 5.73 21.45
CA LEU A 186 12.26 6.04 22.09
C LEU A 186 12.73 4.93 23.03
N ASP A 187 11.82 4.31 23.77
CA ASP A 187 12.15 3.19 24.66
C ASP A 187 12.58 1.96 23.85
N MET A 188 11.93 1.73 22.70
CA MET A 188 12.33 0.63 21.81
C MET A 188 13.68 0.89 21.12
N LEU A 189 13.98 2.15 20.77
CA LEU A 189 15.27 2.57 20.19
C LEU A 189 16.42 2.46 21.20
N GLU A 190 16.15 2.55 22.50
CA GLU A 190 17.14 2.33 23.54
C GLU A 190 17.47 0.85 23.73
N SER A 191 16.49 -0.03 23.52
CA SER A 191 16.61 -1.48 23.76
C SER A 191 16.93 -2.30 22.51
N HIS A 192 16.77 -1.75 21.31
CA HIS A 192 17.00 -2.43 20.04
C HIS A 192 17.92 -1.62 19.13
N ARG A 193 18.76 -2.33 18.39
CA ARG A 193 19.67 -1.68 17.43
C ARG A 193 18.93 -1.01 16.29
N LEU A 194 17.77 -1.55 15.88
CA LEU A 194 16.97 -1.05 14.79
C LEU A 194 15.47 -1.16 15.14
N VAL A 195 14.77 -0.04 15.09
CA VAL A 195 13.31 0.01 15.13
C VAL A 195 12.79 0.31 13.72
N ILE A 196 11.89 -0.54 13.22
CA ILE A 196 11.29 -0.42 11.89
C ILE A 196 9.84 0.04 12.08
N ASN A 197 9.55 1.28 11.72
CA ASN A 197 8.21 1.84 11.78
C ASN A 197 7.50 1.65 10.43
N GLY A 198 6.61 0.65 10.39
CA GLY A 198 5.78 0.34 9.23
C GLY A 198 4.61 1.31 9.12
N GLU A 199 4.73 2.28 8.23
CA GLU A 199 3.71 3.32 8.04
C GLU A 199 2.79 3.01 6.85
N PHE A 200 1.62 3.64 6.84
CA PHE A 200 0.74 3.70 5.66
C PHE A 200 0.97 5.03 4.98
N HIS A 201 1.46 4.98 3.74
CA HIS A 201 1.85 6.16 2.98
C HIS A 201 0.78 7.26 2.99
N ARG A 202 1.23 8.50 3.04
CA ARG A 202 0.40 9.71 2.95
C ARG A 202 -0.61 9.88 4.10
N ARG A 203 -0.25 9.42 5.30
CA ARG A 203 -1.02 9.70 6.49
C ARG A 203 -0.42 10.86 7.27
N LYS A 204 -1.16 11.97 7.34
CA LYS A 204 -0.74 13.16 8.09
C LYS A 204 -0.38 12.84 9.55
N VAL A 205 -1.19 12.00 10.21
CA VAL A 205 -0.99 11.65 11.62
C VAL A 205 0.31 10.91 11.89
N SER A 206 0.79 10.11 10.92
CA SER A 206 2.07 9.42 11.00
C SER A 206 3.24 10.41 11.01
N TRP A 207 3.26 11.32 10.05
CA TRP A 207 4.32 12.34 9.97
C TRP A 207 4.24 13.36 11.11
N ASP A 208 3.05 13.72 11.57
CA ASP A 208 2.89 14.60 12.73
C ASP A 208 3.42 13.94 14.01
N MET A 209 3.21 12.64 14.21
CA MET A 209 3.81 11.89 15.30
C MET A 209 5.33 11.87 15.19
N LEU A 210 5.90 11.60 14.02
CA LEU A 210 7.34 11.61 13.81
C LEU A 210 7.95 13.00 14.01
N LYS A 211 7.24 14.06 13.62
CA LYS A 211 7.66 15.45 13.90
C LYS A 211 7.68 15.76 15.41
N ARG A 212 6.72 15.22 16.19
CA ARG A 212 6.75 15.32 17.66
C ARG A 212 7.87 14.48 18.27
N LEU A 213 8.13 13.27 17.73
CA LEU A 213 9.22 12.41 18.17
C LEU A 213 10.58 13.12 18.08
N ILE A 214 10.91 13.73 16.94
CA ILE A 214 12.19 14.44 16.76
C ILE A 214 12.30 15.74 17.55
N ALA A 215 11.18 16.27 18.05
CA ALA A 215 11.13 17.44 18.90
C ALA A 215 11.39 17.13 20.39
N LEU A 216 11.37 15.85 20.79
CA LEU A 216 11.68 15.45 22.16
C LEU A 216 13.17 15.74 22.47
N PRO A 217 13.46 16.34 23.63
CA PRO A 217 14.84 16.70 24.00
C PRO A 217 15.82 15.51 24.00
N GLU A 218 15.37 14.34 24.38
CA GLU A 218 16.13 13.10 24.46
C GLU A 218 16.35 12.40 23.11
N PHE A 219 15.63 12.79 22.05
CA PHE A 219 15.71 12.16 20.75
C PHE A 219 17.14 12.10 20.16
N PRO A 220 17.94 13.21 20.17
CA PRO A 220 19.29 13.17 19.63
C PRO A 220 20.27 12.31 20.44
N ASP A 221 19.94 12.01 21.68
CA ASP A 221 20.76 11.13 22.53
C ASP A 221 20.49 9.65 22.26
N LYS A 222 19.33 9.32 21.70
CA LYS A 222 18.88 7.95 21.48
C LYS A 222 18.95 7.50 20.01
N VAL A 223 19.00 8.44 19.03
CA VAL A 223 18.88 8.11 17.59
C VAL A 223 20.10 8.58 16.83
N GLY A 224 20.80 7.63 16.19
CA GLY A 224 21.97 7.87 15.34
C GLY A 224 21.64 8.03 13.87
N HIS A 225 20.83 7.09 13.32
CA HIS A 225 20.44 7.08 11.92
C HIS A 225 18.93 7.00 11.78
N ILE A 226 18.42 7.68 10.75
CA ILE A 226 17.07 7.48 10.22
C ILE A 226 17.22 6.99 8.79
N PHE A 227 16.79 5.77 8.55
CA PHE A 227 16.68 5.19 7.21
C PHE A 227 15.30 5.50 6.64
N MET A 228 15.25 5.89 5.37
CA MET A 228 14.01 6.28 4.70
C MET A 228 13.81 5.51 3.40
N GLU A 229 12.57 5.24 3.06
CA GLU A 229 12.16 4.62 1.79
C GLU A 229 12.20 5.65 0.66
N LEU A 230 13.38 6.23 0.45
CA LEU A 230 13.69 7.15 -0.65
C LEU A 230 14.89 6.62 -1.45
N PRO A 231 15.08 7.04 -2.72
CA PRO A 231 16.07 6.45 -3.61
C PRO A 231 17.50 6.58 -3.09
N SER A 232 18.15 5.45 -2.80
CA SER A 232 19.51 5.42 -2.22
C SER A 232 20.57 6.10 -3.10
N TRP A 233 20.39 6.11 -4.41
CA TRP A 233 21.28 6.81 -5.32
C TRP A 233 21.21 8.34 -5.21
N CYS A 234 20.19 8.88 -4.54
CA CYS A 234 20.08 10.30 -4.19
C CYS A 234 20.82 10.65 -2.90
N GLN A 235 21.49 9.72 -2.22
CA GLN A 235 22.22 10.01 -0.96
C GLN A 235 23.15 11.21 -1.05
N PRO A 236 23.96 11.43 -2.12
CA PRO A 236 24.81 12.63 -2.20
C PRO A 236 24.02 13.95 -2.18
N LYS A 237 22.78 13.98 -2.72
CA LYS A 237 21.90 15.15 -2.64
C LYS A 237 21.40 15.37 -1.20
N MET A 238 21.03 14.28 -0.51
CA MET A 238 20.59 14.31 0.88
C MET A 238 21.74 14.80 1.79
N ASP A 239 22.95 14.27 1.61
CA ASP A 239 24.13 14.70 2.38
C ASP A 239 24.40 16.19 2.18
N SER A 240 24.34 16.68 0.94
CA SER A 240 24.49 18.09 0.62
C SER A 240 23.40 18.95 1.27
N PHE A 241 22.14 18.50 1.24
CA PHE A 241 21.03 19.17 1.89
C PHE A 241 21.23 19.26 3.41
N MET A 242 21.56 18.14 4.05
CA MET A 242 21.75 18.08 5.50
C MET A 242 22.97 18.85 6.00
N ALA A 243 24.01 18.99 5.15
CA ALA A 243 25.22 19.75 5.48
C ALA A 243 25.08 21.26 5.23
N SER A 244 24.09 21.69 4.47
CA SER A 244 23.91 23.09 4.10
C SER A 244 23.58 23.99 5.28
N ASP A 245 24.12 25.20 5.28
CA ASP A 245 23.81 26.25 6.26
C ASP A 245 22.44 26.91 6.03
N LEU A 246 21.93 26.83 4.81
CA LEU A 246 20.63 27.36 4.42
C LEU A 246 19.70 26.21 4.01
N LEU A 247 18.43 26.34 4.31
CA LEU A 247 17.41 25.36 3.92
C LEU A 247 17.23 25.36 2.39
N GLN A 248 17.86 24.41 1.73
CA GLN A 248 17.84 24.26 0.27
C GLN A 248 16.66 23.38 -0.18
N LYS A 249 15.44 23.92 -0.11
CA LYS A 249 14.22 23.17 -0.45
C LYS A 249 14.26 22.56 -1.85
N ASP A 250 14.82 23.25 -2.84
CA ASP A 250 14.90 22.75 -4.21
C ASP A 250 15.77 21.48 -4.34
N THR A 251 16.82 21.36 -3.53
CA THR A 251 17.64 20.14 -3.47
C THR A 251 16.82 18.96 -2.96
N LEU A 252 16.04 19.17 -1.89
CA LEU A 252 15.16 18.15 -1.34
C LEU A 252 14.01 17.81 -2.32
N LEU A 253 13.35 18.80 -2.91
CA LEU A 253 12.34 18.59 -3.96
C LEU A 253 12.90 17.79 -5.14
N GLY A 254 14.19 17.97 -5.46
CA GLY A 254 14.87 17.20 -6.48
C GLY A 254 14.99 15.70 -6.13
N ILE A 255 15.08 15.32 -4.85
CA ILE A 255 15.04 13.92 -4.40
C ILE A 255 13.62 13.36 -4.59
N PHE A 256 12.59 14.09 -4.16
CA PHE A 256 11.19 13.69 -4.29
C PHE A 256 10.75 13.53 -5.76
N ARG A 257 11.36 14.26 -6.70
CA ARG A 257 11.12 14.09 -8.15
C ARG A 257 11.76 12.83 -8.72
N GLU A 258 12.74 12.26 -8.04
CA GLU A 258 13.38 11.00 -8.47
C GLU A 258 12.67 9.77 -7.89
N GLU A 259 11.73 9.97 -6.98
CA GLU A 259 10.90 8.93 -6.42
C GLU A 259 9.80 8.55 -7.41
N GLN A 260 9.72 7.29 -7.79
CA GLN A 260 8.74 6.75 -8.72
C GLN A 260 8.62 7.48 -10.09
N LEU A 261 7.64 7.13 -10.88
CA LEU A 261 7.41 7.71 -12.21
C LEU A 261 6.97 9.18 -12.15
N ASN A 262 6.14 9.50 -11.18
CA ASN A 262 5.42 10.77 -11.06
C ASN A 262 5.85 11.59 -9.83
N GLY A 263 6.92 11.17 -9.16
CA GLY A 263 7.40 11.81 -7.95
C GLY A 263 6.60 11.42 -6.70
N TRP A 264 7.15 11.78 -5.55
CA TRP A 264 6.54 11.52 -4.26
C TRP A 264 6.01 12.82 -3.66
N TRP A 265 4.70 12.98 -3.54
CA TRP A 265 4.07 14.25 -3.15
C TRP A 265 3.57 14.28 -1.70
N ASP A 266 4.28 13.60 -0.78
CA ASP A 266 3.96 13.65 0.64
C ASP A 266 4.58 14.89 1.31
N ARG A 267 3.74 15.87 1.63
CA ARG A 267 4.16 17.08 2.34
C ARG A 267 4.67 16.77 3.75
N GLY A 268 4.04 15.80 4.43
CA GLY A 268 4.42 15.44 5.79
C GLY A 268 5.85 14.93 5.88
N GLU A 269 6.26 14.09 4.93
CA GLU A 269 7.62 13.57 4.83
C GLU A 269 8.63 14.66 4.49
N PHE A 270 8.30 15.51 3.53
CA PHE A 270 9.14 16.66 3.18
C PHE A 270 9.39 17.59 4.37
N GLU A 271 8.34 17.94 5.12
CA GLU A 271 8.45 18.78 6.31
C GLU A 271 9.23 18.10 7.44
N PHE A 272 9.06 16.79 7.62
CA PHE A 272 9.83 16.01 8.58
C PHE A 272 11.34 16.11 8.31
N ILE A 273 11.77 15.93 7.06
CA ILE A 273 13.18 16.06 6.67
C ILE A 273 13.68 17.50 6.90
N CYS A 274 12.86 18.52 6.58
CA CYS A 274 13.21 19.91 6.86
C CYS A 274 13.37 20.17 8.37
N GLN A 275 12.54 19.56 9.22
CA GLN A 275 12.67 19.68 10.67
C GLN A 275 13.91 18.95 11.21
N LEU A 276 14.26 17.79 10.66
CA LEU A 276 15.52 17.10 10.98
C LEU A 276 16.74 17.94 10.62
N TRP A 277 16.72 18.58 9.44
CA TRP A 277 17.76 19.54 9.08
C TRP A 277 17.87 20.66 10.13
N ALA A 278 16.75 21.26 10.51
CA ALA A 278 16.72 22.34 11.49
C ALA A 278 17.17 21.87 12.89
N LEU A 279 16.87 20.65 13.29
CA LEU A 279 17.37 20.03 14.51
C LEU A 279 18.89 19.89 14.45
N ASN A 280 19.42 19.26 13.41
CA ASN A 280 20.86 19.02 13.23
C ASN A 280 21.70 20.31 13.21
N ARG A 281 21.12 21.44 12.77
CA ARG A 281 21.79 22.76 12.80
C ARG A 281 22.09 23.26 14.23
N ARG A 282 21.35 22.78 15.22
CA ARG A 282 21.47 23.18 16.62
C ARG A 282 22.27 22.18 17.47
N LEU A 283 22.53 21.00 16.92
CA LEU A 283 23.20 19.92 17.62
C LEU A 283 24.73 19.96 17.40
N PRO A 284 25.52 19.57 18.42
CA PRO A 284 26.94 19.30 18.25
C PRO A 284 27.16 18.13 17.28
N ALA A 285 28.34 18.05 16.71
CA ALA A 285 28.64 17.12 15.61
C ALA A 285 28.39 15.64 15.97
N ASP A 286 28.71 15.24 17.19
CA ASP A 286 28.55 13.88 17.73
C ASP A 286 27.10 13.51 18.06
N LYS A 287 26.19 14.48 18.12
CA LYS A 287 24.76 14.29 18.38
C LYS A 287 23.90 14.40 17.12
N LYS A 288 24.46 14.79 15.99
CA LYS A 288 23.71 14.89 14.74
C LYS A 288 23.14 13.54 14.34
N VAL A 289 21.90 13.58 13.83
CA VAL A 289 21.20 12.40 13.31
C VAL A 289 21.45 12.31 11.81
N LYS A 290 21.89 11.15 11.33
CA LYS A 290 22.15 10.92 9.91
C LYS A 290 20.89 10.44 9.22
N VAL A 291 20.60 11.00 8.05
CA VAL A 291 19.50 10.56 7.18
C VAL A 291 20.07 9.73 6.05
N ILE A 292 19.65 8.48 5.96
CA ILE A 292 20.13 7.51 4.97
C ILE A 292 18.96 7.08 4.08
N LEU A 293 19.10 7.29 2.78
CA LEU A 293 18.13 6.85 1.78
C LEU A 293 18.39 5.38 1.47
N ALA A 294 17.40 4.53 1.70
CA ALA A 294 17.61 3.09 1.65
C ALA A 294 16.94 2.39 0.46
N ASP A 295 15.96 3.02 -0.20
CA ASP A 295 15.21 2.36 -1.24
C ASP A 295 15.95 2.27 -2.57
N TYR A 296 15.68 1.21 -3.29
CA TYR A 296 16.09 1.08 -4.67
C TYR A 296 14.98 1.56 -5.59
N GLN A 297 15.26 2.62 -6.29
CA GLN A 297 14.41 3.13 -7.36
C GLN A 297 15.19 3.13 -8.67
N ILE A 298 14.46 2.98 -9.77
CA ILE A 298 15.04 3.18 -11.09
C ILE A 298 15.47 4.64 -11.18
N PRO A 299 16.71 4.96 -11.66
CA PRO A 299 17.10 6.35 -11.85
C PRO A 299 16.35 6.94 -13.06
N TYR A 300 15.10 7.32 -12.84
CA TYR A 300 14.17 7.71 -13.90
C TYR A 300 14.66 8.88 -14.75
N SER A 301 15.40 9.83 -14.14
CA SER A 301 16.03 10.92 -14.90
C SER A 301 17.09 10.44 -15.90
N GLY A 302 17.64 9.26 -15.73
CA GLY A 302 18.63 8.64 -16.61
C GLY A 302 18.07 7.58 -17.57
N LEU A 303 16.76 7.32 -17.56
CA LEU A 303 16.16 6.31 -18.42
C LEU A 303 16.15 6.73 -19.90
N THR A 304 16.52 5.78 -20.75
CA THR A 304 16.40 5.84 -22.23
C THR A 304 15.79 4.54 -22.72
N GLU A 305 15.30 4.49 -23.95
CA GLU A 305 14.72 3.29 -24.57
C GLU A 305 15.63 2.04 -24.52
N GLY A 306 16.96 2.23 -24.45
CA GLY A 306 17.93 1.15 -24.34
C GLY A 306 18.38 0.82 -22.90
N ASN A 307 17.86 1.49 -21.89
CA ASN A 307 18.33 1.40 -20.50
C ASN A 307 17.19 1.25 -19.49
N THR A 308 16.17 0.49 -19.84
CA THR A 308 15.16 0.03 -18.87
C THR A 308 15.79 -1.06 -18.02
N ARG A 309 16.36 -0.70 -16.86
CA ARG A 309 16.99 -1.68 -15.97
C ARG A 309 15.93 -2.62 -15.40
N GLU A 310 16.28 -3.92 -15.33
CA GLU A 310 15.59 -4.84 -14.42
C GLU A 310 15.72 -4.27 -13.02
N ALA A 311 14.59 -4.12 -12.31
CA ALA A 311 14.61 -3.67 -10.94
C ALA A 311 15.23 -4.74 -10.05
N GLU A 312 16.17 -4.36 -9.20
CA GLU A 312 16.60 -5.18 -8.08
C GLU A 312 15.41 -5.44 -7.13
N ASP A 313 15.53 -6.47 -6.32
CA ASP A 313 14.59 -6.67 -5.21
C ASP A 313 14.74 -5.53 -4.19
N ARG A 314 13.74 -4.68 -4.09
CA ARG A 314 13.73 -3.51 -3.20
C ARG A 314 13.98 -3.90 -1.74
N ASN A 315 13.38 -4.99 -1.26
CA ASN A 315 13.55 -5.43 0.13
C ASN A 315 15.00 -5.81 0.42
N THR A 316 15.62 -6.55 -0.50
CA THR A 316 17.03 -6.94 -0.37
C THR A 316 17.94 -5.72 -0.44
N HIS A 317 17.68 -4.80 -1.36
CA HIS A 317 18.46 -3.57 -1.48
C HIS A 317 18.39 -2.72 -0.20
N MET A 318 17.18 -2.50 0.35
CA MET A 318 17.01 -1.76 1.60
C MET A 318 17.75 -2.44 2.76
N ALA A 319 17.63 -3.76 2.87
CA ALA A 319 18.34 -4.51 3.90
C ALA A 319 19.88 -4.40 3.76
N ASP A 320 20.40 -4.45 2.52
CA ASP A 320 21.83 -4.30 2.23
C ASP A 320 22.37 -2.91 2.58
N VAL A 321 21.62 -1.85 2.26
CA VAL A 321 21.99 -0.47 2.61
C VAL A 321 22.04 -0.30 4.11
N ILE A 322 21.02 -0.76 4.82
CA ILE A 322 20.92 -0.64 6.29
C ILE A 322 22.04 -1.42 6.96
N GLU A 323 22.22 -2.70 6.63
CA GLU A 323 23.26 -3.54 7.21
C GLU A 323 24.66 -2.95 7.01
N ARG A 324 25.01 -2.55 5.78
CA ARG A 324 26.33 -1.93 5.49
C ARG A 324 26.54 -0.64 6.26
N THR A 325 25.52 0.20 6.37
CA THR A 325 25.60 1.46 7.12
C THR A 325 25.83 1.19 8.59
N LEU A 326 25.07 0.28 9.19
CA LEU A 326 25.22 -0.09 10.59
C LEU A 326 26.56 -0.80 10.89
N ALA A 327 27.06 -1.61 9.96
CA ALA A 327 28.36 -2.27 10.11
C ALA A 327 29.55 -1.27 10.03
N ALA A 328 29.38 -0.18 9.28
CA ALA A 328 30.41 0.86 9.14
C ALA A 328 30.31 1.97 10.21
N SER A 329 29.32 1.91 11.10
CA SER A 329 29.07 2.95 12.11
C SER A 329 29.50 2.51 13.49
N ASP A 330 30.29 3.38 14.16
CA ASP A 330 30.65 3.26 15.58
C ASP A 330 29.60 3.91 16.51
N ASP A 331 28.49 4.44 15.95
CA ASP A 331 27.41 5.07 16.72
C ASP A 331 26.62 4.00 17.47
N ALA A 332 26.66 4.07 18.80
CA ALA A 332 25.98 3.11 19.67
C ALA A 332 24.48 3.43 19.87
N ARG A 333 24.00 4.59 19.39
CA ARG A 333 22.58 4.95 19.48
C ARG A 333 21.72 4.02 18.64
N GLY A 334 20.44 3.91 18.98
CA GLY A 334 19.43 3.21 18.21
C GLY A 334 19.22 3.82 16.81
N ASN A 335 18.60 3.07 15.93
CA ASN A 335 18.39 3.47 14.55
C ASN A 335 16.92 3.27 14.17
N LEU A 336 16.34 4.23 13.45
CA LEU A 336 14.95 4.20 13.02
C LEU A 336 14.87 3.99 11.52
N PHE A 337 14.08 3.01 11.08
CA PHE A 337 13.75 2.81 9.67
C PHE A 337 12.28 3.14 9.42
N LEU A 338 12.05 4.16 8.61
CA LEU A 338 10.72 4.61 8.17
C LEU A 338 10.45 4.00 6.81
N VAL A 339 9.45 3.14 6.74
CA VAL A 339 9.17 2.36 5.53
C VAL A 339 7.69 1.99 5.45
N GLY A 340 7.17 1.83 4.24
CA GLY A 340 5.82 1.32 4.04
C GLY A 340 5.60 0.00 4.76
N CYS A 341 4.44 -0.14 5.41
CA CYS A 341 4.07 -1.28 6.24
C CYS A 341 4.33 -2.64 5.56
N GLY A 342 4.22 -2.70 4.22
CA GLY A 342 4.50 -3.91 3.45
C GLY A 342 5.92 -4.44 3.55
N HIS A 343 6.89 -3.59 3.85
CA HIS A 343 8.30 -3.93 4.01
C HIS A 343 8.67 -4.26 5.46
N ALA A 344 7.77 -3.98 6.41
CA ALA A 344 8.02 -4.02 7.85
C ALA A 344 7.59 -5.33 8.55
N TYR A 345 7.00 -6.31 7.85
CA TYR A 345 6.64 -7.60 8.43
C TYR A 345 7.88 -8.38 8.87
N LYS A 346 7.90 -8.84 10.13
CA LYS A 346 8.97 -9.72 10.61
C LYS A 346 8.76 -11.19 10.24
N SER A 347 7.52 -11.59 9.89
CA SER A 347 7.24 -12.94 9.44
C SER A 347 7.84 -13.21 8.05
N ASN A 348 8.18 -14.47 7.74
CA ASN A 348 8.70 -14.90 6.45
C ASN A 348 7.63 -14.87 5.34
N GLN A 349 6.95 -13.76 5.21
CA GLN A 349 5.98 -13.52 4.15
C GLN A 349 6.72 -13.05 2.90
N ALA A 350 6.27 -13.48 1.73
CA ALA A 350 6.81 -12.95 0.49
C ALA A 350 6.63 -11.43 0.47
N GLY A 351 7.71 -10.72 0.26
CA GLY A 351 7.67 -9.29 0.00
C GLY A 351 6.88 -8.98 -1.28
N PHE A 352 6.63 -7.72 -1.54
CA PHE A 352 6.01 -7.29 -2.79
C PHE A 352 6.85 -7.77 -3.97
N ALA A 353 6.17 -8.32 -4.98
CA ALA A 353 6.79 -8.38 -6.29
C ALA A 353 7.15 -6.95 -6.70
N SER A 354 8.38 -6.70 -7.04
CA SER A 354 8.72 -5.50 -7.77
C SER A 354 7.86 -5.47 -9.03
N ALA A 355 7.06 -4.44 -9.21
CA ALA A 355 6.22 -4.29 -10.39
C ALA A 355 7.05 -4.34 -11.69
N ALA A 356 8.33 -3.97 -11.61
CA ALA A 356 9.25 -3.96 -12.75
C ALA A 356 9.95 -5.29 -13.02
N SER A 357 10.22 -6.13 -12.00
CA SER A 357 10.97 -7.39 -12.20
C SER A 357 10.09 -8.63 -12.33
N GLY A 358 8.82 -8.56 -11.92
CA GLY A 358 7.94 -9.73 -11.86
C GLY A 358 8.42 -10.83 -10.89
N ARG A 359 9.51 -10.62 -10.16
CA ARG A 359 10.06 -11.56 -9.20
C ARG A 359 9.62 -11.20 -7.79
N PRO A 360 8.85 -12.04 -7.10
CA PRO A 360 8.53 -11.80 -5.71
C PRO A 360 9.81 -11.87 -4.86
N SER A 361 9.99 -10.89 -3.98
CA SER A 361 10.95 -11.00 -2.89
C SER A 361 10.55 -12.16 -1.97
N GLU A 362 11.49 -13.01 -1.60
CA GLU A 362 11.20 -14.14 -0.70
C GLU A 362 10.90 -13.66 0.72
N LYS A 363 11.47 -12.52 1.13
CA LYS A 363 11.34 -11.92 2.46
C LYS A 363 11.20 -10.41 2.40
N THR A 364 10.49 -9.84 3.37
CA THR A 364 10.45 -8.39 3.57
C THR A 364 11.81 -7.85 4.00
N ALA A 365 12.01 -6.54 3.90
CA ALA A 365 13.23 -5.90 4.40
C ALA A 365 13.41 -6.17 5.92
N ALA A 366 12.33 -6.08 6.70
CA ALA A 366 12.36 -6.34 8.13
C ALA A 366 12.74 -7.79 8.46
N ALA A 367 12.16 -8.78 7.76
CA ALA A 367 12.51 -10.18 7.97
C ALA A 367 13.97 -10.49 7.61
N GLN A 368 14.49 -9.89 6.53
CA GLN A 368 15.89 -10.01 6.15
C GLN A 368 16.82 -9.36 7.18
N LEU A 369 16.47 -8.18 7.69
CA LEU A 369 17.24 -7.47 8.72
C LEU A 369 17.23 -8.22 10.05
N ALA A 370 16.10 -8.84 10.43
CA ALA A 370 16.04 -9.70 11.61
C ALA A 370 16.97 -10.93 11.50
N ASP A 371 17.04 -11.55 10.31
CA ASP A 371 17.98 -12.67 10.08
C ASP A 371 19.44 -12.23 10.15
N ARG A 372 19.78 -11.04 9.62
CA ARG A 372 21.16 -10.56 9.48
C ARG A 372 21.70 -9.90 10.75
N LEU A 373 20.88 -9.12 11.43
CA LEU A 373 21.26 -8.39 12.65
C LEU A 373 20.95 -9.16 13.94
N GLY A 374 20.18 -10.24 13.84
CA GLY A 374 19.61 -10.98 14.96
C GLY A 374 18.23 -10.44 15.36
N ALA A 375 17.26 -11.33 15.51
CA ALA A 375 15.87 -10.99 15.78
C ALA A 375 15.67 -10.12 17.03
N SER A 376 16.47 -10.31 18.07
CA SER A 376 16.42 -9.50 19.30
C SER A 376 16.94 -8.07 19.13
N ASN A 377 17.61 -7.77 18.03
CA ASN A 377 18.14 -6.44 17.73
C ASN A 377 17.22 -5.61 16.82
N VAL A 378 16.16 -6.22 16.30
CA VAL A 378 15.22 -5.58 15.37
C VAL A 378 13.83 -5.59 15.99
N PHE A 379 13.18 -4.44 16.03
CA PHE A 379 11.83 -4.28 16.54
C PHE A 379 10.94 -3.66 15.47
N THR A 380 9.87 -4.35 15.09
CA THR A 380 8.96 -3.90 14.04
C THR A 380 7.66 -3.35 14.61
N VAL A 381 7.19 -2.25 14.05
CA VAL A 381 6.02 -1.52 14.57
C VAL A 381 4.95 -1.39 13.50
N PHE A 382 3.73 -1.75 13.86
CA PHE A 382 2.51 -1.57 13.06
C PHE A 382 1.75 -0.34 13.53
N GLN A 383 1.32 0.50 12.60
CA GLN A 383 0.44 1.62 12.91
C GLN A 383 -1.03 1.22 12.71
N HIS A 384 -1.89 1.63 13.65
CA HIS A 384 -3.33 1.46 13.50
C HIS A 384 -3.83 2.09 12.20
N GLY A 385 -4.65 1.35 11.47
CA GLY A 385 -5.19 1.77 10.19
C GLY A 385 -6.36 0.89 9.78
N LEU A 386 -6.62 0.84 8.49
CA LEU A 386 -7.62 -0.06 7.92
C LEU A 386 -6.95 -1.33 7.38
N SER A 387 -7.67 -2.42 7.41
CA SER A 387 -7.43 -3.56 6.54
C SER A 387 -7.85 -3.19 5.10
N GLY A 388 -7.17 -3.72 4.09
CA GLY A 388 -7.52 -3.46 2.69
C GLY A 388 -6.34 -3.63 1.74
N ASP A 389 -6.48 -3.18 0.50
CA ASP A 389 -5.40 -3.19 -0.49
C ASP A 389 -4.69 -1.82 -0.58
N ASN A 390 -3.47 -1.79 -1.14
CA ASN A 390 -2.67 -0.58 -1.34
C ASN A 390 -3.37 0.50 -2.18
N ALA A 391 -4.32 0.11 -3.00
CA ALA A 391 -5.06 1.05 -3.83
C ALA A 391 -6.19 1.75 -3.07
N GLY A 392 -6.26 1.53 -1.74
CA GLY A 392 -7.32 2.09 -0.90
C GLY A 392 -8.70 1.50 -1.16
N ARG A 393 -8.77 0.42 -1.95
CA ARG A 393 -10.00 -0.32 -2.20
C ARG A 393 -10.16 -1.40 -1.12
N ASN A 394 -11.40 -1.77 -0.83
CA ASN A 394 -11.70 -2.81 0.16
C ASN A 394 -11.28 -2.45 1.59
N LYS A 395 -11.27 -1.17 1.91
CA LYS A 395 -10.94 -0.69 3.26
C LYS A 395 -11.99 -1.17 4.26
N ARG A 396 -11.55 -1.77 5.34
CA ARG A 396 -12.40 -2.20 6.47
C ARG A 396 -11.67 -1.98 7.80
N PRO A 397 -12.39 -1.75 8.90
CA PRO A 397 -11.78 -1.69 10.22
C PRO A 397 -11.03 -3.00 10.56
N LEU A 398 -9.90 -2.87 11.24
CA LEU A 398 -9.15 -4.03 11.75
C LEU A 398 -10.03 -4.88 12.67
N ARG A 399 -9.97 -6.19 12.50
CA ARG A 399 -10.72 -7.17 13.31
C ARG A 399 -12.23 -6.84 13.39
N GLY A 400 -12.83 -6.35 12.28
CA GLY A 400 -14.24 -5.96 12.28
C GLY A 400 -14.57 -4.77 13.18
N GLY A 401 -13.58 -3.94 13.54
CA GLY A 401 -13.74 -2.73 14.34
C GLY A 401 -13.65 -2.95 15.85
N ILE A 402 -13.28 -4.14 16.34
CA ILE A 402 -13.12 -4.33 17.80
C ILE A 402 -11.97 -3.48 18.35
N PHE A 403 -10.91 -3.26 17.57
CA PHE A 403 -9.80 -2.39 18.00
C PHE A 403 -10.26 -0.93 18.09
N ASP A 404 -10.96 -0.45 17.04
CA ASP A 404 -11.48 0.92 17.01
C ASP A 404 -12.41 1.20 18.20
N LYS A 405 -13.33 0.27 18.51
CA LYS A 405 -14.25 0.40 19.66
C LYS A 405 -13.51 0.41 21.01
N ALA A 406 -12.46 -0.41 21.14
CA ALA A 406 -11.67 -0.42 22.35
C ALA A 406 -10.93 0.92 22.55
N PHE A 407 -10.34 1.48 21.49
CA PHE A 407 -9.71 2.81 21.55
C PHE A 407 -10.74 3.91 21.82
N GLU A 408 -11.92 3.85 21.22
CA GLU A 408 -13.03 4.78 21.47
C GLU A 408 -13.45 4.75 22.96
N ALA A 409 -13.58 3.56 23.55
CA ALA A 409 -13.94 3.38 24.94
C ALA A 409 -12.96 4.04 25.93
N VAL A 410 -11.68 4.19 25.56
CA VAL A 410 -10.66 4.89 26.35
C VAL A 410 -10.40 6.33 25.86
N GLY A 411 -11.31 6.89 25.05
CA GLY A 411 -11.26 8.28 24.57
C GLY A 411 -10.28 8.53 23.43
N ASN A 412 -9.96 7.51 22.64
CA ASN A 412 -9.07 7.61 21.45
C ASN A 412 -7.71 8.23 21.76
N ARG A 413 -7.19 7.98 22.95
CA ARG A 413 -5.89 8.49 23.37
C ARG A 413 -4.77 7.84 22.54
N PRO A 414 -3.89 8.62 21.87
CA PRO A 414 -2.74 8.07 21.18
C PRO A 414 -1.83 7.30 22.15
N VAL A 415 -1.40 6.10 21.72
CA VAL A 415 -0.63 5.19 22.57
C VAL A 415 0.25 4.27 21.73
N GLY A 416 1.42 3.87 22.28
CA GLY A 416 2.29 2.83 21.74
C GLY A 416 2.46 1.69 22.76
N PHE A 417 2.48 0.44 22.28
CA PHE A 417 2.65 -0.73 23.14
C PHE A 417 3.23 -1.94 22.38
N ALA A 418 3.85 -2.85 23.15
CA ALA A 418 4.32 -4.12 22.62
C ALA A 418 3.14 -5.06 22.37
N LEU A 419 3.15 -5.76 21.24
CA LEU A 419 2.12 -6.74 20.88
C LEU A 419 2.27 -8.04 21.67
N ALA A 420 3.50 -8.46 21.97
CA ALA A 420 3.73 -9.66 22.76
C ALA A 420 3.06 -9.56 24.13
N GLY A 421 2.21 -10.55 24.45
CA GLY A 421 1.46 -10.60 25.71
C GLY A 421 0.25 -9.65 25.79
N SER A 422 -0.02 -8.85 24.75
CA SER A 422 -1.22 -8.01 24.68
C SER A 422 -2.41 -8.77 24.06
N PRO A 423 -3.66 -8.40 24.39
CA PRO A 423 -4.83 -8.96 23.73
C PRO A 423 -4.85 -8.63 22.22
N PHE A 424 -4.33 -7.45 21.82
CA PHE A 424 -4.19 -7.06 20.41
C PHE A 424 -3.22 -7.98 19.66
N GLY A 425 -2.11 -8.34 20.30
CA GLY A 425 -1.11 -9.22 19.72
C GLY A 425 -1.59 -10.65 19.50
N ALA A 426 -2.50 -11.13 20.35
CA ALA A 426 -3.07 -12.47 20.25
C ALA A 426 -4.09 -12.62 19.12
N GLU A 427 -4.66 -11.51 18.63
CA GLU A 427 -5.65 -11.54 17.57
C GLU A 427 -5.05 -12.00 16.23
N PRO A 428 -5.81 -12.79 15.43
CA PRO A 428 -5.40 -13.13 14.08
C PRO A 428 -5.14 -11.88 13.24
N PHE A 429 -4.03 -11.86 12.53
CA PHE A 429 -3.65 -10.72 11.72
C PHE A 429 -4.57 -10.56 10.49
N ASP A 430 -5.16 -9.41 10.34
CA ASP A 430 -5.97 -9.01 9.19
C ASP A 430 -5.59 -7.62 8.64
N GLY A 431 -4.33 -7.23 8.87
CA GLY A 431 -3.79 -5.96 8.37
C GLY A 431 -3.87 -5.81 6.85
N ILE A 432 -3.51 -4.62 6.37
CA ILE A 432 -3.76 -4.12 5.01
C ILE A 432 -3.37 -5.05 3.89
N TYR A 433 -2.31 -5.76 4.06
CA TYR A 433 -1.80 -6.57 3.00
C TYR A 433 -2.37 -7.99 3.10
N GLU A 434 -3.66 -8.14 2.77
CA GLU A 434 -4.01 -9.24 1.90
C GLU A 434 -3.21 -9.01 0.63
N ILE A 435 -1.93 -9.32 0.72
CA ILE A 435 -1.00 -9.15 -0.37
C ILE A 435 -1.56 -9.96 -1.52
N LYS A 436 -1.49 -9.42 -2.70
CA LYS A 436 -1.76 -10.10 -3.97
C LYS A 436 -1.11 -11.49 -4.09
N TYR A 437 -0.24 -11.92 -3.15
CA TYR A 437 0.62 -13.09 -3.31
C TYR A 437 0.74 -14.00 -2.10
N LYS A 438 0.57 -13.55 -0.86
CA LYS A 438 0.48 -14.40 0.36
C LYS A 438 -0.19 -13.61 1.47
N VAL A 439 -1.11 -14.23 2.19
CA VAL A 439 -1.72 -13.66 3.40
C VAL A 439 -0.71 -13.74 4.51
N ALA A 440 -0.52 -12.66 5.24
CA ALA A 440 0.07 -12.75 6.55
C ALA A 440 -0.73 -13.76 7.37
N THR A 441 -0.07 -14.80 7.83
CA THR A 441 -0.67 -15.83 8.68
C THR A 441 -0.29 -15.57 10.14
N GLY A 442 -1.00 -16.18 11.06
CA GLY A 442 -0.72 -16.00 12.48
C GLY A 442 -1.40 -14.76 13.07
N SER A 443 -0.93 -14.36 14.22
CA SER A 443 -1.44 -13.24 15.00
C SER A 443 -0.76 -11.91 14.62
N PHE A 444 -1.25 -10.80 15.20
CA PHE A 444 -0.53 -9.52 15.11
C PHE A 444 0.89 -9.63 15.68
N ALA A 445 1.06 -10.30 16.82
CA ALA A 445 2.37 -10.50 17.43
C ALA A 445 3.32 -11.39 16.63
N ASP A 446 2.82 -12.26 15.76
CA ASP A 446 3.66 -13.04 14.83
C ASP A 446 4.21 -12.18 13.69
N ASN A 447 3.55 -11.08 13.36
CA ASN A 447 3.89 -10.23 12.22
C ASN A 447 4.61 -8.93 12.60
N PHE A 448 4.35 -8.40 13.81
CA PHE A 448 4.97 -7.18 14.34
C PHE A 448 5.28 -7.34 15.83
N ASP A 449 6.17 -6.49 16.33
CA ASP A 449 6.53 -6.47 17.76
C ASP A 449 5.77 -5.40 18.53
N GLY A 450 5.49 -4.26 17.91
CA GLY A 450 4.82 -3.12 18.49
C GLY A 450 3.61 -2.64 17.70
N TYR A 451 2.79 -1.85 18.37
CA TYR A 451 1.58 -1.25 17.82
C TYR A 451 1.49 0.22 18.21
N LEU A 452 1.15 1.09 17.26
CA LEU A 452 0.87 2.49 17.49
C LEU A 452 -0.58 2.80 17.13
N PHE A 453 -1.33 3.35 18.07
CA PHE A 453 -2.58 4.03 17.79
C PHE A 453 -2.33 5.54 17.80
N LEU A 454 -2.50 6.19 16.66
CA LEU A 454 -2.23 7.62 16.47
C LEU A 454 -3.52 8.44 16.44
N HIS A 455 -4.55 7.93 15.80
CA HIS A 455 -5.84 8.58 15.60
C HIS A 455 -6.89 7.54 15.16
N PRO A 456 -8.17 7.72 15.46
CA PRO A 456 -9.24 6.95 14.82
C PRO A 456 -9.15 7.11 13.30
N VAL A 457 -9.40 6.04 12.57
CA VAL A 457 -9.39 6.12 11.10
C VAL A 457 -10.51 7.02 10.58
N VAL A 458 -11.67 6.95 11.23
CA VAL A 458 -12.78 7.86 10.93
C VAL A 458 -12.44 9.26 11.43
N GLY A 459 -12.49 10.24 10.53
CA GLY A 459 -12.16 11.63 10.85
C GLY A 459 -10.65 11.91 10.93
N GLU A 460 -9.80 11.01 10.44
CA GLU A 460 -8.37 11.28 10.33
C GLU A 460 -8.12 12.48 9.41
N PRO A 461 -7.23 13.42 9.82
CA PRO A 461 -6.88 14.55 8.97
C PRO A 461 -6.28 14.10 7.64
N VAL A 462 -6.76 14.66 6.54
CA VAL A 462 -6.25 14.39 5.20
C VAL A 462 -4.80 14.88 5.06
N ALA A 463 -3.96 14.08 4.42
CA ALA A 463 -2.58 14.47 4.11
C ALA A 463 -2.59 15.58 3.06
N GLU A 464 -1.79 16.62 3.29
CA GLU A 464 -1.62 17.70 2.33
C GLU A 464 -0.63 17.28 1.23
N PRO A 465 -0.96 17.52 -0.06
CA PRO A 465 -0.03 17.20 -1.14
C PRO A 465 1.12 18.22 -1.23
N LEU A 466 2.30 17.74 -1.55
CA LEU A 466 3.48 18.56 -1.85
C LEU A 466 3.44 18.99 -3.33
N THR A 467 2.61 19.95 -3.65
CA THR A 467 2.39 20.39 -5.05
C THR A 467 3.63 21.07 -5.67
N GLU A 468 4.57 21.54 -4.87
CA GLU A 468 5.80 22.20 -5.32
C GLU A 468 6.75 21.28 -6.10
N ILE A 469 6.59 19.96 -6.02
CA ILE A 469 7.36 19.05 -6.88
C ILE A 469 6.98 19.22 -8.35
N PHE A 470 5.73 19.59 -8.66
CA PHE A 470 5.21 19.72 -10.02
C PHE A 470 5.53 21.09 -10.61
N THR A 471 6.66 21.17 -11.30
CA THR A 471 7.01 22.28 -12.19
C THR A 471 6.72 21.88 -13.63
N ASP A 472 6.57 22.84 -14.55
CA ASP A 472 6.39 22.53 -15.97
C ASP A 472 7.51 21.62 -16.49
N ALA A 473 8.76 21.88 -16.08
CA ALA A 473 9.90 21.06 -16.44
C ALA A 473 9.78 19.62 -15.91
N PHE A 474 9.25 19.42 -14.70
CA PHE A 474 9.06 18.08 -14.14
C PHE A 474 7.87 17.38 -14.80
N VAL A 475 6.81 18.08 -15.16
CA VAL A 475 5.70 17.49 -15.93
C VAL A 475 6.18 16.99 -17.28
N GLU A 476 7.02 17.75 -18.01
CA GLU A 476 7.63 17.27 -19.25
C GLU A 476 8.56 16.07 -19.02
N GLU A 477 9.29 16.03 -17.92
CA GLU A 477 10.09 14.86 -17.54
C GLU A 477 9.20 13.64 -17.23
N MET A 478 8.06 13.81 -16.57
CA MET A 478 7.09 12.73 -16.35
C MET A 478 6.54 12.17 -17.67
N LYS A 479 6.22 13.04 -18.64
CA LYS A 479 5.81 12.62 -20.00
C LYS A 479 6.91 11.81 -20.69
N ARG A 480 8.16 12.27 -20.57
CA ARG A 480 9.32 11.54 -21.11
C ARG A 480 9.46 10.16 -20.46
N ARG A 481 9.35 10.07 -19.13
CA ARG A 481 9.40 8.78 -18.40
C ARG A 481 8.28 7.84 -18.87
N ALA A 482 7.07 8.36 -19.01
CA ALA A 482 5.92 7.61 -19.54
C ALA A 482 6.22 7.04 -20.94
N SER A 483 6.77 7.87 -21.83
CA SER A 483 7.09 7.45 -23.20
C SER A 483 8.16 6.37 -23.23
N VAL A 484 9.27 6.55 -22.50
CA VAL A 484 10.36 5.56 -22.43
C VAL A 484 9.88 4.19 -21.95
N LEU A 485 8.87 4.18 -21.09
CA LEU A 485 8.35 2.95 -20.46
C LEU A 485 7.10 2.41 -21.18
N GLY A 486 6.60 3.08 -22.21
CA GLY A 486 5.37 2.68 -22.92
C GLY A 486 4.12 2.77 -22.03
N LEU A 487 4.09 3.73 -21.10
CA LEU A 487 3.04 3.89 -20.10
C LEU A 487 2.20 5.17 -20.32
N GLU A 488 2.24 5.78 -21.50
CA GLU A 488 1.57 7.06 -21.78
C GLU A 488 0.07 7.00 -21.54
N ASN A 489 -0.56 5.84 -21.77
CA ASN A 489 -2.00 5.65 -21.63
C ASN A 489 -2.42 5.08 -20.27
N ALA A 490 -1.48 4.89 -19.35
CA ALA A 490 -1.77 4.38 -18.01
C ALA A 490 -2.40 5.48 -17.13
N ARG A 491 -3.63 5.88 -17.43
CA ARG A 491 -4.33 7.03 -16.79
C ARG A 491 -4.27 7.02 -15.27
N GLY A 492 -4.36 5.84 -14.66
CA GLY A 492 -4.25 5.71 -13.20
C GLY A 492 -2.91 6.15 -12.61
N LEU A 493 -1.83 6.16 -13.42
CA LEU A 493 -0.52 6.68 -13.03
C LEU A 493 -0.41 8.21 -13.27
N TRP A 494 -1.28 8.77 -14.11
CA TRP A 494 -1.17 10.13 -14.62
C TRP A 494 -2.35 11.01 -14.22
N PHE A 495 -2.83 10.85 -12.98
CA PHE A 495 -3.89 11.71 -12.42
C PHE A 495 -5.20 11.72 -13.23
N GLY A 496 -5.55 10.56 -13.81
CA GLY A 496 -6.81 10.36 -14.52
C GLY A 496 -6.79 10.73 -16.01
N VAL A 497 -5.69 11.27 -16.54
CA VAL A 497 -5.52 11.62 -17.97
C VAL A 497 -4.40 10.77 -18.59
N SER A 498 -4.20 10.84 -19.91
CA SER A 498 -3.00 10.28 -20.53
C SER A 498 -1.78 11.17 -20.27
N ALA A 499 -0.56 10.59 -20.29
CA ALA A 499 0.64 11.37 -20.02
C ALA A 499 0.80 12.61 -20.93
N PRO A 500 0.53 12.55 -22.25
CA PRO A 500 0.56 13.74 -23.11
C PRO A 500 -0.41 14.86 -22.70
N GLU A 501 -1.56 14.52 -22.08
CA GLU A 501 -2.58 15.47 -21.66
C GLU A 501 -2.28 16.11 -20.31
N MET A 502 -1.32 15.59 -19.55
CA MET A 502 -0.97 16.14 -18.24
C MET A 502 -0.49 17.59 -18.34
N THR A 503 -1.01 18.42 -17.45
CA THR A 503 -0.48 19.75 -17.16
C THR A 503 -0.26 19.91 -15.66
N LYS A 504 0.58 20.85 -15.28
CA LYS A 504 0.79 21.18 -13.86
C LYS A 504 -0.52 21.56 -13.17
N GLU A 505 -1.33 22.38 -13.84
CA GLU A 505 -2.61 22.86 -13.32
C GLU A 505 -3.57 21.70 -13.06
N HIS A 506 -3.64 20.75 -14.01
CA HIS A 506 -4.47 19.55 -13.86
C HIS A 506 -4.02 18.71 -12.64
N ILE A 507 -2.72 18.43 -12.52
CA ILE A 507 -2.19 17.66 -11.40
C ILE A 507 -2.50 18.32 -10.06
N VAL A 508 -2.21 19.63 -9.95
CA VAL A 508 -2.47 20.40 -8.72
C VAL A 508 -3.96 20.39 -8.38
N ASP A 509 -4.81 20.59 -9.37
CA ASP A 509 -6.26 20.57 -9.20
C ASP A 509 -6.76 19.19 -8.71
N VAL A 510 -6.30 18.09 -9.31
CA VAL A 510 -6.64 16.72 -8.84
C VAL A 510 -6.19 16.48 -7.41
N LEU A 511 -4.96 16.85 -7.06
CA LEU A 511 -4.40 16.60 -5.73
C LEU A 511 -5.00 17.47 -4.63
N THR A 512 -5.60 18.62 -4.97
CA THR A 512 -6.16 19.56 -3.99
C THR A 512 -7.68 19.51 -3.89
N ARG A 513 -8.35 18.69 -4.71
CA ARG A 513 -9.83 18.52 -4.67
C ARG A 513 -10.31 17.51 -3.61
N GLU A 514 -9.43 16.71 -3.01
CA GLU A 514 -9.77 15.67 -2.02
C GLU A 514 -9.94 16.24 -0.60
#